data_f9bf2dfc68074cc988ed7c6be36dc2d6
#
_entry.id   f9bf2dfc68074cc988ed7c6be36dc2d6
#
_cell.length_a   1.000
_cell.length_b   1.000
_cell.length_c   1.000
_cell.angle_alpha   90.00
_cell.angle_beta   90.00
_cell.angle_gamma   90.00
#
_symmetry.space_group_name_H-M   'P 1'
#
loop_
_entity.id
_entity.type
_entity.pdbx_description
1 polymer ?
#
loop_
_entity_poly.entity_id
_entity_poly.type
_entity_poly.pdbx_seq_one_letter_code
_entity_poly.pdbx_strand_id
1 'polypeptide(L)'
;MIRSMTGFGHGEVSNDKNQKVTVEMKSVNHRYCDISLKLPKKLAMFEANIRNIMKEYASRGKIDIYVSYEDLSETAVSLHYNQAMAEEYMQVFKKMQEDFNIETKITAEALAKYPEVVTIEEVQQDEEVWWELLEAALRQAAEKFVETRTIEGANLKRDLLGKLDQMAADVAFIEERSPQIIAEYRSKLEEKVKEFLEDSTIEENRIAAEVTLYADKIAVDEEIVRLQSHISSMTDVLESDESIGRKLDFMAQEMNREANTILSKSSDVDLADHAIELKTNVEKVREQIQNVE
;
A
#
# COMPACT_ATOMS: atom_id res chain seq x y z
N MET A 1 -4.24 11.75 -11.58
CA MET A 1 -2.81 11.73 -11.12
C MET A 1 -2.60 10.48 -10.28
N ILE A 2 -1.60 9.65 -10.60
CA ILE A 2 -1.31 8.38 -9.92
C ILE A 2 -0.81 8.65 -8.50
N ARG A 3 -1.35 7.90 -7.52
CA ARG A 3 -0.91 7.92 -6.12
C ARG A 3 -0.40 6.55 -5.70
N SER A 4 0.58 6.50 -4.80
CA SER A 4 0.98 5.27 -4.14
C SER A 4 -0.04 4.88 -3.06
N MET A 5 -0.25 3.58 -2.85
CA MET A 5 -1.03 3.09 -1.70
C MET A 5 -0.25 3.17 -0.38
N THR A 6 1.07 3.31 -0.43
CA THR A 6 1.91 3.56 0.74
C THR A 6 2.04 5.06 0.96
N GLY A 7 2.07 5.46 2.23
CA GLY A 7 2.22 6.85 2.59
C GLY A 7 2.34 7.05 4.09
N PHE A 8 2.78 8.25 4.46
CA PHE A 8 2.93 8.69 5.83
C PHE A 8 2.44 10.12 5.98
N GLY A 9 1.72 10.39 7.07
CA GLY A 9 1.29 11.73 7.43
C GLY A 9 1.48 11.96 8.93
N HIS A 10 1.84 13.17 9.30
CA HIS A 10 1.99 13.62 10.68
C HIS A 10 1.40 15.02 10.82
N GLY A 11 0.54 15.19 11.81
CA GLY A 11 -0.05 16.48 12.16
C GLY A 11 0.02 16.69 13.66
N GLU A 12 0.32 17.90 14.05
CA GLU A 12 0.44 18.30 15.44
C GLU A 12 -0.16 19.70 15.62
N VAL A 13 -1.12 19.83 16.54
CA VAL A 13 -1.80 21.08 16.84
C VAL A 13 -1.88 21.25 18.34
N SER A 14 -1.59 22.46 18.80
CA SER A 14 -1.72 22.89 20.20
C SER A 14 -2.50 24.18 20.29
N ASN A 15 -3.15 24.40 21.45
CA ASN A 15 -3.83 25.64 21.76
C ASN A 15 -3.10 26.42 22.87
N ASP A 16 -3.61 27.63 23.13
CA ASP A 16 -3.05 28.52 24.15
C ASP A 16 -3.16 27.99 25.61
N LYS A 17 -3.96 26.93 25.81
CA LYS A 17 -4.13 26.26 27.11
C LYS A 17 -3.13 25.12 27.35
N ASN A 18 -2.07 25.02 26.52
CA ASN A 18 -1.10 23.93 26.55
C ASN A 18 -1.72 22.53 26.37
N GLN A 19 -2.82 22.46 25.60
CA GLN A 19 -3.41 21.22 25.14
C GLN A 19 -2.89 20.94 23.73
N LYS A 20 -2.43 19.72 23.48
CA LYS A 20 -1.80 19.30 22.24
C LYS A 20 -2.38 17.98 21.76
N VAL A 21 -2.67 17.89 20.48
CA VAL A 21 -3.06 16.65 19.81
C VAL A 21 -2.07 16.36 18.70
N THR A 22 -1.60 15.13 18.67
CA THR A 22 -0.70 14.62 17.61
C THR A 22 -1.39 13.46 16.92
N VAL A 23 -1.40 13.50 15.59
CA VAL A 23 -1.94 12.46 14.71
C VAL A 23 -0.84 11.96 13.79
N GLU A 24 -0.58 10.67 13.82
CA GLU A 24 0.27 9.98 12.86
C GLU A 24 -0.55 8.97 12.07
N MET A 25 -0.32 8.91 10.77
CA MET A 25 -0.98 7.94 9.91
C MET A 25 0.02 7.29 8.94
N LYS A 26 -0.20 6.00 8.72
CA LYS A 26 0.58 5.19 7.77
C LYS A 26 -0.36 4.34 6.96
N SER A 27 -0.06 4.16 5.69
CA SER A 27 -0.80 3.21 4.85
C SER A 27 0.11 2.19 4.20
N VAL A 28 -0.48 1.02 3.94
CA VAL A 28 0.11 -0.05 3.16
C VAL A 28 -0.89 -0.53 2.11
N ASN A 29 -0.37 -1.22 1.09
CA ASN A 29 -1.21 -1.80 0.06
C ASN A 29 -2.28 -2.71 0.67
N HIS A 30 -3.55 -2.46 0.31
CA HIS A 30 -4.67 -3.32 0.64
C HIS A 30 -5.79 -3.16 -0.39
N ARG A 31 -6.51 -4.26 -0.66
CA ARG A 31 -7.58 -4.30 -1.68
C ARG A 31 -8.74 -3.34 -1.40
N TYR A 32 -9.07 -3.14 -0.13
CA TYR A 32 -10.16 -2.28 0.35
C TYR A 32 -9.61 -1.13 1.19
N CYS A 33 -10.42 -0.10 1.41
CA CYS A 33 -10.10 0.91 2.40
C CYS A 33 -10.39 0.36 3.81
N ASP A 34 -9.34 -0.01 4.53
CA ASP A 34 -9.42 -0.50 5.92
C ASP A 34 -8.73 0.51 6.83
N ILE A 35 -9.49 1.13 7.73
CA ILE A 35 -8.98 2.16 8.63
C ILE A 35 -8.93 1.59 10.05
N SER A 36 -7.73 1.44 10.57
CA SER A 36 -7.46 1.04 11.95
C SER A 36 -7.13 2.28 12.79
N LEU A 37 -7.87 2.49 13.88
CA LEU A 37 -7.72 3.64 14.75
C LEU A 37 -7.19 3.20 16.11
N LYS A 38 -6.14 3.88 16.60
CA LYS A 38 -5.67 3.78 17.97
C LYS A 38 -5.84 5.13 18.64
N LEU A 39 -6.89 5.21 19.46
CA LEU A 39 -7.33 6.42 20.14
C LEU A 39 -7.19 6.25 21.65
N PRO A 40 -6.79 7.31 22.37
CA PRO A 40 -6.96 7.40 23.81
C PRO A 40 -8.45 7.34 24.18
N LYS A 41 -8.79 6.78 25.34
CA LYS A 41 -10.18 6.66 25.81
C LYS A 41 -10.96 7.98 25.76
N LYS A 42 -10.31 9.08 26.09
CA LYS A 42 -10.89 10.43 26.09
C LYS A 42 -11.37 10.89 24.70
N LEU A 43 -10.70 10.45 23.61
CA LEU A 43 -11.01 10.85 22.24
C LEU A 43 -11.77 9.76 21.47
N ALA A 44 -12.11 8.63 22.12
CA ALA A 44 -12.76 7.50 21.45
C ALA A 44 -14.16 7.84 20.90
N MET A 45 -14.85 8.81 21.47
CA MET A 45 -16.15 9.29 20.97
C MET A 45 -16.09 9.84 19.54
N PHE A 46 -14.94 10.35 19.10
CA PHE A 46 -14.74 10.93 17.78
C PHE A 46 -14.37 9.92 16.67
N GLU A 47 -14.34 8.62 16.98
CA GLU A 47 -13.96 7.57 16.01
C GLU A 47 -14.74 7.66 14.70
N ALA A 48 -16.06 7.83 14.78
CA ALA A 48 -16.92 7.90 13.59
C ALA A 48 -16.59 9.13 12.72
N ASN A 49 -16.29 10.26 13.34
CA ASN A 49 -15.95 11.51 12.67
C ASN A 49 -14.59 11.38 11.94
N ILE A 50 -13.59 10.79 12.61
CA ILE A 50 -12.26 10.52 12.02
C ILE A 50 -12.41 9.64 10.77
N ARG A 51 -13.18 8.54 10.87
CA ARG A 51 -13.43 7.65 9.73
C ARG A 51 -14.09 8.34 8.55
N ASN A 52 -15.01 9.26 8.82
CA ASN A 52 -15.70 10.00 7.77
C ASN A 52 -14.76 10.99 7.07
N ILE A 53 -13.94 11.73 7.82
CA ILE A 53 -12.94 12.63 7.24
C ILE A 53 -11.93 11.84 6.38
N MET A 54 -11.45 10.70 6.86
CA MET A 54 -10.45 9.93 6.13
C MET A 54 -10.94 9.37 4.79
N LYS A 55 -12.25 9.13 4.63
CA LYS A 55 -12.83 8.72 3.33
C LYS A 55 -12.72 9.78 2.25
N GLU A 56 -12.52 11.05 2.62
CA GLU A 56 -12.29 12.15 1.68
C GLU A 56 -10.88 12.10 1.06
N TYR A 57 -9.92 11.50 1.78
CA TYR A 57 -8.49 11.49 1.42
C TYR A 57 -7.99 10.19 0.81
N ALA A 58 -8.65 9.05 1.07
CA ALA A 58 -8.23 7.75 0.57
C ALA A 58 -9.41 6.84 0.25
N SER A 59 -9.35 6.18 -0.92
CA SER A 59 -10.36 5.22 -1.39
C SER A 59 -9.93 3.76 -1.23
N ARG A 60 -8.62 3.49 -1.07
CA ARG A 60 -8.03 2.16 -0.93
C ARG A 60 -6.81 2.18 0.01
N GLY A 61 -6.43 0.99 0.46
CA GLY A 61 -5.29 0.80 1.35
C GLY A 61 -5.71 0.51 2.79
N LYS A 62 -4.81 -0.11 3.55
CA LYS A 62 -4.95 -0.24 5.00
C LYS A 62 -4.25 0.95 5.64
N ILE A 63 -5.01 1.76 6.37
CA ILE A 63 -4.55 3.00 6.98
C ILE A 63 -4.57 2.81 8.51
N ASP A 64 -3.41 2.82 9.13
CA ASP A 64 -3.27 2.83 10.58
C ASP A 64 -3.09 4.27 11.06
N ILE A 65 -3.98 4.73 11.93
CA ILE A 65 -3.99 6.08 12.49
C ILE A 65 -3.77 5.99 14.00
N TYR A 66 -2.77 6.69 14.48
CA TYR A 66 -2.38 6.80 15.88
C TYR A 66 -2.65 8.22 16.34
N VAL A 67 -3.44 8.36 17.38
CA VAL A 67 -3.72 9.65 18.00
C VAL A 67 -3.17 9.65 19.42
N SER A 68 -2.43 10.67 19.77
CA SER A 68 -2.01 10.96 21.14
C SER A 68 -2.40 12.39 21.50
N TYR A 69 -2.58 12.63 22.80
CA TYR A 69 -2.83 13.97 23.32
C TYR A 69 -2.00 14.22 24.56
N GLU A 70 -1.64 15.47 24.76
CA GLU A 70 -1.01 16.00 25.95
C GLU A 70 -1.89 17.11 26.50
N ASP A 71 -2.11 17.11 27.82
CA ASP A 71 -2.90 18.10 28.51
C ASP A 71 -2.11 18.62 29.70
N LEU A 72 -1.52 19.79 29.53
CA LEU A 72 -0.72 20.47 30.53
C LEU A 72 -1.48 21.70 31.10
N SER A 73 -2.82 21.74 30.92
CA SER A 73 -3.63 22.82 31.49
C SER A 73 -3.64 22.76 33.03
N GLU A 74 -3.49 23.90 33.66
CA GLU A 74 -3.39 24.02 35.16
C GLU A 74 -4.68 23.62 35.90
N THR A 75 -5.79 23.36 35.20
CA THR A 75 -7.13 23.20 35.79
C THR A 75 -7.72 21.78 35.67
N ALA A 76 -6.89 20.80 35.33
CA ALA A 76 -7.40 19.48 34.98
C ALA A 76 -7.92 18.61 36.13
N VAL A 77 -7.72 19.00 37.39
CA VAL A 77 -8.04 18.14 38.54
C VAL A 77 -8.72 18.93 39.64
N SER A 78 -9.91 18.50 40.05
CA SER A 78 -10.58 18.98 41.29
C SER A 78 -10.76 17.84 42.27
N LEU A 79 -10.67 18.19 43.58
CA LEU A 79 -10.99 17.26 44.66
C LEU A 79 -12.47 17.41 44.99
N HIS A 80 -13.22 16.35 44.89
CA HIS A 80 -14.61 16.29 45.31
C HIS A 80 -14.74 15.59 46.66
N TYR A 81 -15.38 16.25 47.64
CA TYR A 81 -15.70 15.67 48.93
C TYR A 81 -17.14 15.13 48.93
N ASN A 82 -17.27 13.80 49.10
CA ASN A 82 -18.55 13.14 49.23
C ASN A 82 -18.98 13.06 50.67
N GLN A 83 -19.77 14.06 51.07
CA GLN A 83 -20.26 14.18 52.47
C GLN A 83 -21.10 12.97 52.88
N ALA A 84 -21.98 12.46 52.01
CA ALA A 84 -22.85 11.33 52.32
C ALA A 84 -22.04 10.06 52.65
N MET A 85 -21.02 9.78 51.86
CA MET A 85 -20.16 8.63 52.11
C MET A 85 -19.33 8.78 53.38
N ALA A 86 -18.86 9.98 53.66
CA ALA A 86 -18.14 10.28 54.91
C ALA A 86 -19.04 10.05 56.13
N GLU A 87 -20.30 10.48 56.10
CA GLU A 87 -21.29 10.25 57.17
C GLU A 87 -21.58 8.76 57.36
N GLU A 88 -21.71 7.97 56.31
CA GLU A 88 -21.89 6.51 56.39
C GLU A 88 -20.69 5.84 57.08
N TYR A 89 -19.46 6.20 56.70
CA TYR A 89 -18.25 5.68 57.37
C TYR A 89 -18.23 6.04 58.87
N MET A 90 -18.57 7.26 59.20
CA MET A 90 -18.62 7.70 60.60
C MET A 90 -19.66 6.94 61.42
N GLN A 91 -20.84 6.63 60.86
CA GLN A 91 -21.87 5.79 61.51
C GLN A 91 -21.38 4.37 61.75
N VAL A 92 -20.74 3.77 60.75
CA VAL A 92 -20.16 2.41 60.82
C VAL A 92 -19.08 2.38 61.94
N PHE A 93 -18.18 3.36 61.95
CA PHE A 93 -17.13 3.43 62.99
C PHE A 93 -17.69 3.59 64.38
N LYS A 94 -18.71 4.41 64.56
CA LYS A 94 -19.40 4.58 65.86
C LYS A 94 -20.00 3.25 66.30
N LYS A 95 -20.66 2.51 65.44
CA LYS A 95 -21.22 1.19 65.75
C LYS A 95 -20.14 0.18 66.11
N MET A 96 -19.00 0.16 65.35
CA MET A 96 -17.86 -0.72 65.66
C MET A 96 -17.24 -0.38 67.04
N GLN A 97 -17.18 0.90 67.44
CA GLN A 97 -16.72 1.31 68.75
C GLN A 97 -17.64 0.78 69.86
N GLU A 98 -18.96 0.85 69.68
CA GLU A 98 -19.94 0.33 70.57
C GLU A 98 -19.91 -1.21 70.69
N ASP A 99 -19.87 -1.91 69.58
CA ASP A 99 -19.90 -3.37 69.51
C ASP A 99 -18.64 -4.05 70.09
N PHE A 100 -17.46 -3.43 69.88
CA PHE A 100 -16.18 -4.02 70.30
C PHE A 100 -15.50 -3.28 71.49
N ASN A 101 -16.16 -2.27 72.01
CA ASN A 101 -15.63 -1.42 73.13
C ASN A 101 -14.21 -0.87 72.79
N ILE A 102 -14.00 -0.35 71.59
CA ILE A 102 -12.74 0.19 71.09
C ILE A 102 -12.85 1.72 71.04
N GLU A 103 -11.94 2.44 71.67
CA GLU A 103 -11.85 3.90 71.48
C GLU A 103 -10.95 4.19 70.24
N THR A 104 -11.53 4.83 69.23
CA THR A 104 -10.77 5.33 68.10
C THR A 104 -11.03 6.82 67.88
N LYS A 105 -9.95 7.58 67.67
CA LYS A 105 -10.03 8.97 67.19
C LYS A 105 -9.89 8.98 65.67
N ILE A 106 -10.98 9.28 64.99
CA ILE A 106 -10.98 9.42 63.54
C ILE A 106 -10.63 10.88 63.23
N THR A 107 -9.53 11.06 62.51
CA THR A 107 -9.12 12.37 62.00
C THR A 107 -9.66 12.60 60.60
N ALA A 108 -9.81 13.85 60.18
CA ALA A 108 -10.23 14.19 58.84
C ALA A 108 -9.28 13.57 57.77
N GLU A 109 -7.98 13.54 58.07
CA GLU A 109 -6.98 12.91 57.19
C GLU A 109 -7.20 11.41 57.07
N ALA A 110 -7.57 10.72 58.15
CA ALA A 110 -7.88 9.29 58.08
C ALA A 110 -9.17 9.04 57.31
N LEU A 111 -10.21 9.86 57.50
CA LEU A 111 -11.49 9.75 56.82
C LEU A 111 -11.33 9.97 55.30
N ALA A 112 -10.53 10.95 54.92
CA ALA A 112 -10.28 11.24 53.50
C ALA A 112 -9.59 10.10 52.72
N LYS A 113 -8.94 9.14 53.41
CA LYS A 113 -8.30 7.97 52.77
C LYS A 113 -9.25 6.81 52.50
N TYR A 114 -10.48 6.86 53.05
CA TYR A 114 -11.46 5.81 52.74
C TYR A 114 -12.05 5.98 51.34
N PRO A 115 -12.35 4.86 50.67
CA PRO A 115 -12.89 4.88 49.29
C PRO A 115 -14.09 5.81 49.15
N GLU A 116 -14.17 6.55 48.09
CA GLU A 116 -15.28 7.42 47.68
C GLU A 116 -15.57 8.60 48.63
N VAL A 117 -14.76 8.81 49.69
CA VAL A 117 -14.90 9.99 50.59
C VAL A 117 -14.28 11.23 49.94
N VAL A 118 -13.11 11.10 49.38
CA VAL A 118 -12.47 12.13 48.55
C VAL A 118 -12.09 11.50 47.22
N THR A 119 -12.69 12.00 46.18
CA THR A 119 -12.42 11.58 44.80
C THR A 119 -11.72 12.69 44.05
N ILE A 120 -10.84 12.28 43.10
CA ILE A 120 -10.25 13.18 42.13
C ILE A 120 -11.18 13.19 40.95
N GLU A 121 -11.82 14.32 40.70
CA GLU A 121 -12.63 14.50 39.48
C GLU A 121 -11.82 15.28 38.46
N GLU A 122 -11.68 14.70 37.27
CA GLU A 122 -11.23 15.45 36.12
C GLU A 122 -12.32 16.45 35.74
N VAL A 123 -12.00 17.73 35.66
CA VAL A 123 -12.93 18.74 35.19
C VAL A 123 -13.36 18.34 33.78
N GLN A 124 -14.67 18.20 33.53
CA GLN A 124 -15.20 17.94 32.21
C GLN A 124 -14.71 19.05 31.29
N GLN A 125 -13.75 18.70 30.48
CA GLN A 125 -13.23 19.63 29.48
C GLN A 125 -14.20 19.64 28.31
N ASP A 126 -14.30 20.79 27.67
CA ASP A 126 -15.18 21.02 26.56
C ASP A 126 -14.83 20.08 25.39
N GLU A 127 -15.74 19.14 25.07
CA GLU A 127 -15.57 18.17 23.98
C GLU A 127 -15.35 18.87 22.64
N GLU A 128 -15.96 20.05 22.43
CA GLU A 128 -15.80 20.85 21.23
C GLU A 128 -14.36 21.30 21.02
N VAL A 129 -13.68 21.72 22.09
CA VAL A 129 -12.25 22.14 22.02
C VAL A 129 -11.34 20.97 21.61
N TRP A 130 -11.59 19.79 22.17
CA TRP A 130 -10.81 18.59 21.80
C TRP A 130 -11.09 18.14 20.37
N TRP A 131 -12.34 18.30 19.92
CA TRP A 131 -12.69 17.99 18.54
C TRP A 131 -12.00 18.94 17.57
N GLU A 132 -12.02 20.25 17.82
CA GLU A 132 -11.35 21.24 16.97
C GLU A 132 -9.84 20.96 16.83
N LEU A 133 -9.15 20.66 17.95
CA LEU A 133 -7.73 20.31 17.92
C LEU A 133 -7.47 19.00 17.15
N LEU A 134 -8.30 18.00 17.40
CA LEU A 134 -8.18 16.69 16.74
C LEU A 134 -8.46 16.80 15.23
N GLU A 135 -9.52 17.50 14.84
CA GLU A 135 -9.85 17.70 13.42
C GLU A 135 -8.75 18.46 12.70
N ALA A 136 -8.23 19.53 13.29
CA ALA A 136 -7.12 20.29 12.72
C ALA A 136 -5.86 19.44 12.54
N ALA A 137 -5.46 18.67 13.57
CA ALA A 137 -4.31 17.78 13.50
C ALA A 137 -4.52 16.64 12.50
N LEU A 138 -5.73 16.09 12.41
CA LEU A 138 -6.10 15.04 11.47
C LEU A 138 -6.03 15.54 10.02
N ARG A 139 -6.59 16.71 9.72
CA ARG A 139 -6.53 17.30 8.38
C ARG A 139 -5.10 17.62 7.97
N GLN A 140 -4.29 18.18 8.88
CA GLN A 140 -2.87 18.43 8.64
C GLN A 140 -2.10 17.14 8.33
N ALA A 141 -2.35 16.08 9.09
CA ALA A 141 -1.74 14.77 8.84
C ALA A 141 -2.21 14.18 7.51
N ALA A 142 -3.51 14.31 7.17
CA ALA A 142 -4.09 13.80 5.93
C ALA A 142 -3.55 14.54 4.68
N GLU A 143 -3.33 15.84 4.76
CA GLU A 143 -2.71 16.61 3.68
C GLU A 143 -1.28 16.12 3.39
N LYS A 144 -0.45 15.99 4.43
CA LYS A 144 0.92 15.44 4.29
C LYS A 144 0.93 13.99 3.81
N PHE A 145 -0.05 13.20 4.25
CA PHE A 145 -0.24 11.84 3.79
C PHE A 145 -0.54 11.78 2.28
N VAL A 146 -1.44 12.64 1.78
CA VAL A 146 -1.73 12.74 0.34
C VAL A 146 -0.52 13.25 -0.44
N GLU A 147 0.20 14.23 0.09
CA GLU A 147 1.43 14.74 -0.53
C GLU A 147 2.47 13.63 -0.69
N THR A 148 2.76 12.88 0.36
CA THR A 148 3.72 11.76 0.34
C THR A 148 3.32 10.72 -0.69
N ARG A 149 2.03 10.32 -0.73
CA ARG A 149 1.49 9.37 -1.71
C ARG A 149 1.58 9.87 -3.14
N THR A 150 1.43 11.17 -3.34
CA THR A 150 1.52 11.80 -4.67
C THR A 150 2.96 11.81 -5.18
N ILE A 151 3.92 12.17 -4.32
CA ILE A 151 5.35 12.16 -4.65
C ILE A 151 5.80 10.73 -4.99
N GLU A 152 5.44 9.77 -4.16
CA GLU A 152 5.78 8.36 -4.38
C GLU A 152 5.09 7.80 -5.63
N GLY A 153 3.83 8.15 -5.88
CA GLY A 153 3.09 7.79 -7.09
C GLY A 153 3.76 8.30 -8.37
N ALA A 154 4.28 9.53 -8.35
CA ALA A 154 5.03 10.08 -9.47
C ALA A 154 6.36 9.32 -9.73
N ASN A 155 7.03 8.88 -8.67
CA ASN A 155 8.25 8.06 -8.80
C ASN A 155 7.92 6.66 -9.34
N LEU A 156 6.85 6.03 -8.85
CA LEU A 156 6.35 4.75 -9.37
C LEU A 156 5.99 4.83 -10.86
N LYS A 157 5.28 5.89 -11.27
CA LYS A 157 4.95 6.13 -12.68
C LYS A 157 6.21 6.19 -13.55
N ARG A 158 7.23 6.94 -13.11
CA ARG A 158 8.49 7.08 -13.86
C ARG A 158 9.22 5.74 -13.98
N ASP A 159 9.28 4.95 -12.90
CA ASP A 159 9.89 3.63 -12.91
C ASP A 159 9.15 2.66 -13.83
N LEU A 160 7.82 2.67 -13.80
CA LEU A 160 6.98 1.86 -14.69
C LEU A 160 7.21 2.21 -16.16
N LEU A 161 7.19 3.50 -16.52
CA LEU A 161 7.45 3.96 -17.88
C LEU A 161 8.83 3.53 -18.36
N GLY A 162 9.88 3.69 -17.52
CA GLY A 162 11.22 3.23 -17.87
C GLY A 162 11.33 1.72 -18.11
N LYS A 163 10.56 0.90 -17.39
CA LYS A 163 10.48 -0.54 -17.62
C LYS A 163 9.74 -0.87 -18.92
N LEU A 164 8.65 -0.15 -19.22
CA LEU A 164 7.93 -0.31 -20.49
C LEU A 164 8.79 0.04 -21.70
N ASP A 165 9.61 1.10 -21.60
CA ASP A 165 10.56 1.46 -22.67
C ASP A 165 11.61 0.37 -22.88
N GLN A 166 12.12 -0.22 -21.80
CA GLN A 166 13.07 -1.35 -21.89
C GLN A 166 12.42 -2.59 -22.52
N MET A 167 11.18 -2.90 -22.12
CA MET A 167 10.43 -4.01 -22.72
C MET A 167 10.15 -3.78 -24.20
N ALA A 168 9.86 -2.54 -24.62
CA ALA A 168 9.70 -2.20 -26.03
C ALA A 168 11.00 -2.44 -26.82
N ALA A 169 12.17 -2.13 -26.24
CA ALA A 169 13.46 -2.42 -26.84
C ALA A 169 13.73 -3.92 -26.99
N ASP A 170 13.41 -4.73 -25.93
CA ASP A 170 13.53 -6.19 -25.99
C ASP A 170 12.62 -6.78 -27.08
N VAL A 171 11.37 -6.31 -27.19
CA VAL A 171 10.43 -6.75 -28.24
C VAL A 171 10.94 -6.39 -29.62
N ALA A 172 11.49 -5.19 -29.83
CA ALA A 172 12.08 -4.77 -31.10
C ALA A 172 13.28 -5.64 -31.49
N PHE A 173 14.15 -6.00 -30.55
CA PHE A 173 15.25 -6.93 -30.80
C PHE A 173 14.74 -8.32 -31.23
N ILE A 174 13.74 -8.85 -30.54
CA ILE A 174 13.12 -10.15 -30.85
C ILE A 174 12.52 -10.12 -32.28
N GLU A 175 11.84 -9.02 -32.62
CA GLU A 175 11.26 -8.83 -33.96
C GLU A 175 12.32 -8.84 -35.06
N GLU A 176 13.46 -8.16 -34.87
CA GLU A 176 14.58 -8.12 -35.80
C GLU A 176 15.32 -9.46 -35.90
N ARG A 177 15.53 -10.16 -34.79
CA ARG A 177 16.31 -11.41 -34.70
C ARG A 177 15.54 -12.60 -35.25
N SER A 178 14.21 -12.66 -35.07
CA SER A 178 13.39 -13.81 -35.48
C SER A 178 13.56 -14.24 -36.94
N PRO A 179 13.49 -13.37 -37.96
CA PRO A 179 13.72 -13.78 -39.35
C PRO A 179 15.17 -14.21 -39.65
N GLN A 180 16.16 -13.67 -38.90
CA GLN A 180 17.56 -14.05 -39.06
C GLN A 180 17.81 -15.50 -38.63
N ILE A 181 17.15 -15.96 -37.55
CA ILE A 181 17.24 -17.35 -37.10
C ILE A 181 16.77 -18.33 -38.16
N ILE A 182 15.69 -18.00 -38.85
CA ILE A 182 15.17 -18.83 -39.98
C ILE A 182 16.17 -18.89 -41.11
N ALA A 183 16.78 -17.76 -41.48
CA ALA A 183 17.79 -17.70 -42.53
C ALA A 183 19.06 -18.50 -42.17
N GLU A 184 19.54 -18.37 -40.93
CA GLU A 184 20.68 -19.16 -40.41
C GLU A 184 20.37 -20.65 -40.36
N TYR A 185 19.17 -21.05 -39.96
CA TYR A 185 18.74 -22.44 -39.97
C TYR A 185 18.76 -23.04 -41.39
N ARG A 186 18.23 -22.29 -42.36
CA ARG A 186 18.27 -22.69 -43.77
C ARG A 186 19.71 -22.90 -44.25
N SER A 187 20.60 -21.95 -44.02
CA SER A 187 22.02 -22.05 -44.45
C SER A 187 22.71 -23.26 -43.79
N LYS A 188 22.53 -23.47 -42.47
CA LYS A 188 23.09 -24.64 -41.77
C LYS A 188 22.52 -25.97 -42.30
N LEU A 189 21.25 -26.01 -42.70
CA LEU A 189 20.63 -27.20 -43.26
C LEU A 189 21.21 -27.51 -44.64
N GLU A 190 21.37 -26.49 -45.51
CA GLU A 190 21.97 -26.61 -46.82
C GLU A 190 23.43 -27.12 -46.76
N GLU A 191 24.24 -26.60 -45.81
CA GLU A 191 25.61 -27.03 -45.56
C GLU A 191 25.68 -28.51 -45.12
N LYS A 192 24.86 -28.90 -44.13
CA LYS A 192 24.80 -30.30 -43.69
C LYS A 192 24.38 -31.26 -44.78
N VAL A 193 23.43 -30.87 -45.59
CA VAL A 193 22.99 -31.68 -46.74
C VAL A 193 24.11 -31.89 -47.73
N LYS A 194 24.90 -30.85 -48.05
CA LYS A 194 26.08 -30.97 -48.92
C LYS A 194 27.13 -31.89 -48.32
N GLU A 195 27.38 -31.84 -47.01
CA GLU A 195 28.36 -32.68 -46.34
C GLU A 195 27.98 -34.17 -46.36
N PHE A 196 26.70 -34.51 -46.21
CA PHE A 196 26.25 -35.91 -46.12
C PHE A 196 26.05 -36.59 -47.49
N LEU A 197 25.89 -35.84 -48.58
CA LEU A 197 25.41 -36.38 -49.85
C LEU A 197 26.43 -36.42 -50.96
N GLU A 198 27.70 -36.13 -50.70
CA GLU A 198 28.89 -36.17 -51.63
C GLU A 198 28.62 -36.02 -53.15
N ASP A 199 27.52 -36.57 -53.69
CA ASP A 199 27.17 -36.54 -55.12
C ASP A 199 25.66 -36.60 -55.44
N SER A 200 24.77 -36.55 -54.46
CA SER A 200 23.33 -36.58 -54.77
C SER A 200 22.67 -35.24 -54.49
N THR A 201 21.94 -34.74 -55.48
CA THR A 201 21.13 -33.53 -55.40
C THR A 201 19.87 -33.81 -54.58
N ILE A 202 19.73 -33.18 -53.40
CA ILE A 202 18.42 -33.10 -52.72
C ILE A 202 17.56 -32.08 -53.45
N GLU A 203 16.31 -32.43 -53.68
CA GLU A 203 15.33 -31.50 -54.27
C GLU A 203 15.16 -30.29 -53.33
N GLU A 204 15.35 -29.07 -53.86
CA GLU A 204 15.16 -27.79 -53.11
C GLU A 204 13.82 -27.73 -52.36
N ASN A 205 12.78 -28.40 -52.91
CA ASN A 205 11.47 -28.49 -52.30
C ASN A 205 11.46 -29.18 -50.93
N ARG A 206 12.38 -30.13 -50.67
CA ARG A 206 12.49 -30.80 -49.35
C ARG A 206 13.13 -29.90 -48.30
N ILE A 207 14.14 -29.13 -48.69
CA ILE A 207 14.75 -28.13 -47.80
C ILE A 207 13.74 -27.03 -47.49
N ALA A 208 13.03 -26.53 -48.52
CA ALA A 208 11.99 -25.52 -48.35
C ALA A 208 10.87 -25.99 -47.40
N ALA A 209 10.42 -27.25 -47.53
CA ALA A 209 9.41 -27.80 -46.63
C ALA A 209 9.88 -27.88 -45.18
N GLU A 210 11.12 -28.31 -44.93
CA GLU A 210 11.69 -28.39 -43.56
C GLU A 210 11.87 -27.00 -42.94
N VAL A 211 12.37 -26.03 -43.72
CA VAL A 211 12.50 -24.64 -43.27
C VAL A 211 11.13 -24.03 -42.94
N THR A 212 10.09 -24.32 -43.72
CA THR A 212 8.72 -23.85 -43.44
C THR A 212 8.19 -24.43 -42.12
N LEU A 213 8.35 -25.74 -41.92
CA LEU A 213 7.93 -26.40 -40.66
C LEU A 213 8.68 -25.82 -39.43
N TYR A 214 9.98 -25.56 -39.60
CA TYR A 214 10.76 -24.92 -38.56
C TYR A 214 10.32 -23.49 -38.29
N ALA A 215 10.08 -22.68 -39.31
CA ALA A 215 9.60 -21.31 -39.20
C ALA A 215 8.25 -21.25 -38.49
N ASP A 216 7.29 -22.11 -38.82
CA ASP A 216 6.00 -22.20 -38.17
C ASP A 216 6.14 -22.54 -36.65
N LYS A 217 7.08 -23.41 -36.31
CA LYS A 217 7.32 -23.82 -34.92
C LYS A 217 7.86 -22.69 -34.06
N ILE A 218 8.71 -21.83 -34.63
CA ILE A 218 9.35 -20.71 -33.87
C ILE A 218 8.67 -19.38 -34.13
N ALA A 219 7.58 -19.32 -34.90
CA ALA A 219 6.86 -18.10 -35.23
C ALA A 219 6.37 -17.39 -33.92
N VAL A 220 6.75 -16.14 -33.78
CA VAL A 220 6.43 -15.29 -32.61
C VAL A 220 5.78 -13.96 -33.00
N ASP A 221 5.42 -13.81 -34.27
CA ASP A 221 4.90 -12.55 -34.84
C ASP A 221 3.63 -12.07 -34.11
N GLU A 222 2.72 -13.00 -33.80
CA GLU A 222 1.47 -12.68 -33.11
C GLU A 222 1.74 -12.17 -31.67
N GLU A 223 2.62 -12.84 -30.95
CA GLU A 223 3.03 -12.48 -29.60
C GLU A 223 3.73 -11.12 -29.59
N ILE A 224 4.57 -10.81 -30.58
CA ILE A 224 5.22 -9.50 -30.72
C ILE A 224 4.18 -8.39 -30.89
N VAL A 225 3.25 -8.53 -31.82
CA VAL A 225 2.19 -7.54 -32.08
C VAL A 225 1.33 -7.31 -30.84
N ARG A 226 0.98 -8.37 -30.13
CA ARG A 226 0.22 -8.28 -28.89
C ARG A 226 1.00 -7.55 -27.79
N LEU A 227 2.28 -7.87 -27.60
CA LEU A 227 3.14 -7.20 -26.62
C LEU A 227 3.30 -5.71 -26.94
N GLN A 228 3.57 -5.34 -28.18
CA GLN A 228 3.64 -3.94 -28.61
C GLN A 228 2.34 -3.20 -28.30
N SER A 229 1.18 -3.82 -28.60
CA SER A 229 -0.14 -3.25 -28.28
C SER A 229 -0.37 -3.08 -26.78
N HIS A 230 0.01 -4.08 -25.96
CA HIS A 230 -0.16 -4.00 -24.51
C HIS A 230 0.79 -2.98 -23.88
N ILE A 231 2.05 -2.88 -24.34
CA ILE A 231 3.00 -1.87 -23.86
C ILE A 231 2.48 -0.47 -24.14
N SER A 232 2.05 -0.19 -25.39
CA SER A 232 1.46 1.10 -25.76
C SER A 232 0.22 1.42 -24.94
N SER A 233 -0.71 0.47 -24.81
CA SER A 233 -1.93 0.67 -24.02
C SER A 233 -1.65 0.90 -22.54
N MET A 234 -0.64 0.24 -21.98
CA MET A 234 -0.24 0.44 -20.57
C MET A 234 0.39 1.81 -20.37
N THR A 235 1.19 2.30 -21.31
CA THR A 235 1.75 3.64 -21.30
C THR A 235 0.64 4.69 -21.31
N ASP A 236 -0.35 4.56 -22.22
CA ASP A 236 -1.50 5.48 -22.31
C ASP A 236 -2.32 5.51 -21.00
N VAL A 237 -2.53 4.34 -20.41
CA VAL A 237 -3.26 4.23 -19.12
C VAL A 237 -2.50 4.88 -17.97
N LEU A 238 -1.16 4.73 -17.92
CA LEU A 238 -0.32 5.39 -16.92
C LEU A 238 -0.30 6.92 -17.07
N GLU A 239 -0.60 7.44 -18.26
CA GLU A 239 -0.72 8.88 -18.50
C GLU A 239 -2.12 9.43 -18.23
N SER A 240 -3.14 8.56 -18.17
CA SER A 240 -4.52 8.96 -17.87
C SER A 240 -4.73 9.25 -16.37
N ASP A 241 -5.79 10.01 -16.06
CA ASP A 241 -6.19 10.35 -14.69
C ASP A 241 -7.29 9.41 -14.13
N GLU A 242 -7.50 8.25 -14.73
CA GLU A 242 -8.54 7.30 -14.31
C GLU A 242 -8.03 6.33 -13.22
N SER A 243 -8.96 5.61 -12.58
CA SER A 243 -8.61 4.50 -11.67
C SER A 243 -8.09 3.30 -12.46
N ILE A 244 -6.78 3.09 -12.41
CA ILE A 244 -6.05 2.28 -13.39
C ILE A 244 -5.62 0.88 -12.91
N GLY A 245 -5.55 0.65 -11.59
CA GLY A 245 -4.90 -0.53 -11.02
C GLY A 245 -5.38 -1.89 -11.56
N ARG A 246 -6.70 -2.10 -11.76
CA ARG A 246 -7.23 -3.37 -12.30
C ARG A 246 -6.91 -3.57 -13.78
N LYS A 247 -6.94 -2.49 -14.55
CA LYS A 247 -6.67 -2.51 -15.99
C LYS A 247 -5.18 -2.83 -16.24
N LEU A 248 -4.30 -2.21 -15.44
CA LEU A 248 -2.87 -2.46 -15.48
C LEU A 248 -2.52 -3.92 -15.11
N ASP A 249 -3.13 -4.46 -14.03
CA ASP A 249 -2.88 -5.86 -13.62
C ASP A 249 -3.30 -6.85 -14.69
N PHE A 250 -4.44 -6.63 -15.36
CA PHE A 250 -4.88 -7.45 -16.48
C PHE A 250 -3.89 -7.39 -17.64
N MET A 251 -3.46 -6.19 -18.04
CA MET A 251 -2.47 -6.04 -19.13
C MET A 251 -1.14 -6.71 -18.80
N ALA A 252 -0.66 -6.58 -17.57
CA ALA A 252 0.56 -7.24 -17.12
C ALA A 252 0.44 -8.78 -17.16
N GLN A 253 -0.74 -9.35 -16.89
CA GLN A 253 -0.99 -10.79 -17.01
C GLN A 253 -0.95 -11.25 -18.46
N GLU A 254 -1.55 -10.50 -19.40
CA GLU A 254 -1.49 -10.83 -20.82
C GLU A 254 -0.05 -10.71 -21.35
N MET A 255 0.67 -9.63 -20.99
CA MET A 255 2.08 -9.48 -21.36
C MET A 255 2.95 -10.64 -20.84
N ASN A 256 2.71 -11.12 -19.63
CA ASN A 256 3.42 -12.30 -19.08
C ASN A 256 3.12 -13.56 -19.90
N ARG A 257 1.88 -13.72 -20.34
CA ARG A 257 1.49 -14.84 -21.21
C ARG A 257 2.22 -14.81 -22.55
N GLU A 258 2.25 -13.66 -23.23
CA GLU A 258 2.93 -13.52 -24.52
C GLU A 258 4.45 -13.72 -24.36
N ALA A 259 5.07 -13.13 -23.32
CA ALA A 259 6.50 -13.32 -23.02
C ALA A 259 6.85 -14.79 -22.75
N ASN A 260 6.01 -15.54 -22.03
CA ASN A 260 6.20 -16.98 -21.81
C ASN A 260 6.11 -17.78 -23.13
N THR A 261 5.20 -17.39 -24.03
CA THR A 261 5.05 -18.06 -25.33
C THR A 261 6.29 -17.82 -26.19
N ILE A 262 6.81 -16.60 -26.28
CA ILE A 262 8.05 -16.28 -26.98
C ILE A 262 9.21 -17.12 -26.41
N LEU A 263 9.38 -17.13 -25.08
CA LEU A 263 10.44 -17.91 -24.45
C LEU A 263 10.33 -19.41 -24.75
N SER A 264 9.13 -19.98 -24.81
CA SER A 264 8.90 -21.40 -25.10
C SER A 264 9.17 -21.79 -26.56
N LYS A 265 9.03 -20.83 -27.48
CA LYS A 265 9.32 -20.99 -28.91
C LYS A 265 10.77 -20.66 -29.26
N SER A 266 11.51 -20.05 -28.35
CA SER A 266 12.89 -19.64 -28.55
C SER A 266 13.83 -20.85 -28.68
N SER A 267 14.62 -20.88 -29.77
CA SER A 267 15.68 -21.84 -30.02
C SER A 267 17.06 -21.18 -30.16
N ASP A 268 17.11 -19.86 -30.08
CA ASP A 268 18.31 -19.03 -30.19
C ASP A 268 18.62 -18.45 -28.79
N VAL A 269 19.92 -18.40 -28.42
CA VAL A 269 20.35 -17.98 -27.08
C VAL A 269 20.09 -16.50 -26.86
N ASP A 270 20.43 -15.65 -27.83
CA ASP A 270 20.26 -14.20 -27.71
C ASP A 270 18.77 -13.83 -27.62
N LEU A 271 17.92 -14.48 -28.41
CA LEU A 271 16.48 -14.30 -28.36
C LEU A 271 15.91 -14.78 -27.02
N ALA A 272 16.40 -15.90 -26.46
CA ALA A 272 15.98 -16.43 -25.18
C ALA A 272 16.36 -15.48 -24.03
N ASP A 273 17.55 -14.88 -24.05
CA ASP A 273 18.00 -13.94 -23.03
C ASP A 273 17.10 -12.69 -23.01
N HIS A 274 16.78 -12.10 -24.17
CA HIS A 274 15.84 -10.98 -24.26
C HIS A 274 14.42 -11.36 -23.82
N ALA A 275 13.97 -12.58 -24.14
CA ALA A 275 12.67 -13.05 -23.68
C ALA A 275 12.61 -13.25 -22.16
N ILE A 276 13.71 -13.66 -21.51
CA ILE A 276 13.85 -13.77 -20.05
C ILE A 276 13.85 -12.38 -19.40
N GLU A 277 14.59 -11.41 -19.98
CA GLU A 277 14.60 -10.03 -19.49
C GLU A 277 13.21 -9.39 -19.60
N LEU A 278 12.54 -9.57 -20.74
CA LEU A 278 11.17 -9.15 -20.97
C LEU A 278 10.23 -9.69 -19.90
N LYS A 279 10.24 -11.00 -19.67
CA LYS A 279 9.44 -11.64 -18.60
C LYS A 279 9.75 -11.09 -17.22
N THR A 280 11.02 -10.90 -16.89
CA THR A 280 11.46 -10.36 -15.61
C THR A 280 10.95 -8.93 -15.41
N ASN A 281 10.98 -8.10 -16.45
CA ASN A 281 10.47 -6.74 -16.40
C ASN A 281 8.94 -6.72 -16.27
N VAL A 282 8.22 -7.62 -16.94
CA VAL A 282 6.76 -7.78 -16.76
C VAL A 282 6.41 -8.10 -15.33
N GLU A 283 7.13 -9.01 -14.67
CA GLU A 283 6.88 -9.36 -13.28
C GLU A 283 7.17 -8.19 -12.33
N LYS A 284 8.27 -7.45 -12.55
CA LYS A 284 8.57 -6.22 -11.79
C LYS A 284 7.48 -5.16 -11.96
N VAL A 285 7.00 -4.96 -13.18
CA VAL A 285 5.90 -4.05 -13.49
C VAL A 285 4.63 -4.48 -12.73
N ARG A 286 4.31 -5.77 -12.75
CA ARG A 286 3.14 -6.31 -12.04
C ARG A 286 3.20 -6.10 -10.54
N GLU A 287 4.35 -6.29 -9.90
CA GLU A 287 4.54 -6.02 -8.47
C GLU A 287 4.34 -4.53 -8.15
N GLN A 288 4.89 -3.64 -8.98
CA GLN A 288 4.75 -2.19 -8.77
C GLN A 288 3.31 -1.70 -8.96
N ILE A 289 2.58 -2.23 -9.93
CA ILE A 289 1.17 -1.90 -10.18
C ILE A 289 0.29 -2.17 -8.96
N GLN A 290 0.61 -3.18 -8.14
CA GLN A 290 -0.13 -3.47 -6.91
C GLN A 290 -0.07 -2.32 -5.89
N ASN A 291 0.90 -1.43 -5.99
CA ASN A 291 1.06 -0.28 -5.11
C ASN A 291 0.44 1.02 -5.68
N VAL A 292 -0.23 0.96 -6.82
CA VAL A 292 -0.81 2.10 -7.52
C VAL A 292 -2.30 2.24 -7.23
N GLU A 293 -2.72 3.48 -6.89
CA GLU A 293 -4.12 3.92 -6.74
C GLU A 293 -4.45 5.02 -7.73
#